data_082e4e7ca39f212b1dc960081d8961af
#
_entry.id   082e4e7ca39f212b1dc960081d8961af
#
_cell.length_a   1.000
_cell.length_b   1.000
_cell.length_c   1.000
_cell.angle_alpha   90.00
_cell.angle_beta   90.00
_cell.angle_gamma   90.00
#
_symmetry.space_group_name_H-M   'P 1'
#
loop_
_entity.id
_entity.type
_entity.pdbx_description
1 polymer ?
#
loop_
_entity_poly.entity_id
_entity_poly.type
_entity_poly.pdbx_seq_one_letter_code
_entity_poly.pdbx_strand_id
1 'polypeptide(L)'
;MAKKEILFSESIITDRLVDNNLNDELIEILKHHEKQNNNITKSNIGGFQTPLIKNKKIENIFLLKSFEVLSKFYDLKNTKLIMEGLWINRNYKNNINIPHIHPHCVFSGIYYIKTPREGGVLKFLRNDKSVESLPSHPIQDTDFFSSYDVQPKDNGFILFPSYMSHMVLSHSENESRISLSFNVLIKHNG
;
A
#
# COMPACT_ATOMS: atom_id res chain seq x y z
N MET A 1 -16.90 -36.54 6.90
CA MET A 1 -17.00 -35.39 5.95
C MET A 1 -15.64 -34.77 5.80
N ALA A 2 -15.21 -34.44 4.55
CA ALA A 2 -13.95 -33.75 4.32
C ALA A 2 -14.06 -32.30 4.83
N LYS A 3 -12.95 -31.75 5.37
CA LYS A 3 -12.86 -30.37 5.88
C LYS A 3 -11.61 -29.73 5.28
N LYS A 4 -11.74 -28.53 4.71
CA LYS A 4 -10.59 -27.69 4.33
C LYS A 4 -10.28 -26.77 5.50
N GLU A 5 -9.04 -26.76 5.96
CA GLU A 5 -8.53 -25.82 6.96
C GLU A 5 -7.49 -24.89 6.32
N ILE A 6 -7.61 -23.59 6.58
CA ILE A 6 -6.64 -22.59 6.12
C ILE A 6 -5.57 -22.50 7.20
N LEU A 7 -4.34 -22.91 6.88
CA LEU A 7 -3.22 -22.92 7.84
C LEU A 7 -2.48 -21.58 7.85
N PHE A 8 -2.23 -21.01 6.66
CA PHE A 8 -1.54 -19.72 6.51
C PHE A 8 -2.31 -18.92 5.49
N SER A 9 -2.73 -17.71 5.87
CA SER A 9 -3.43 -16.80 4.97
C SER A 9 -2.71 -15.47 4.93
N GLU A 10 -2.46 -14.98 3.72
CA GLU A 10 -2.09 -13.59 3.48
C GLU A 10 -3.36 -12.86 3.04
N SER A 11 -3.60 -11.69 3.60
CA SER A 11 -4.78 -10.90 3.27
C SER A 11 -4.45 -9.43 3.12
N ILE A 12 -5.17 -8.78 2.23
CA ILE A 12 -5.19 -7.32 2.09
C ILE A 12 -6.57 -6.81 2.47
N ILE A 13 -6.63 -5.63 3.06
CA ILE A 13 -7.89 -4.95 3.37
C ILE A 13 -8.02 -3.77 2.42
N THR A 14 -9.13 -3.71 1.69
CA THR A 14 -9.41 -2.62 0.76
C THR A 14 -10.64 -1.85 1.23
N ASP A 15 -10.56 -0.51 1.18
CA ASP A 15 -11.66 0.40 1.51
C ASP A 15 -11.51 1.69 0.69
N ARG A 16 -12.28 2.72 1.00
CA ARG A 16 -12.18 4.05 0.41
C ARG A 16 -12.09 5.13 1.48
N LEU A 17 -11.38 6.19 1.16
CA LEU A 17 -11.33 7.42 1.95
C LEU A 17 -11.58 8.60 1.01
N VAL A 18 -12.82 9.12 0.98
CA VAL A 18 -13.20 10.21 0.10
C VAL A 18 -13.10 11.52 0.85
N ASP A 19 -12.07 12.29 0.57
CA ASP A 19 -11.84 13.63 1.13
C ASP A 19 -11.07 14.47 0.10
N ASN A 20 -11.80 15.33 -0.62
CA ASN A 20 -11.20 16.16 -1.67
C ASN A 20 -10.24 17.21 -1.08
N ASN A 21 -10.55 17.77 0.08
CA ASN A 21 -9.67 18.75 0.74
C ASN A 21 -8.34 18.10 1.15
N LEU A 22 -8.38 16.85 1.62
CA LEU A 22 -7.18 16.08 1.93
C LEU A 22 -6.35 15.83 0.66
N ASN A 23 -7.00 15.46 -0.44
CA ASN A 23 -6.30 15.23 -1.71
C ASN A 23 -5.58 16.49 -2.19
N ASP A 24 -6.24 17.64 -2.13
CA ASP A 24 -5.64 18.92 -2.52
C ASP A 24 -4.46 19.28 -1.62
N GLU A 25 -4.60 19.10 -0.29
CA GLU A 25 -3.52 19.33 0.68
C GLU A 25 -2.31 18.41 0.38
N LEU A 26 -2.53 17.14 0.10
CA LEU A 26 -1.48 16.17 -0.23
C LEU A 26 -0.77 16.51 -1.56
N ILE A 27 -1.51 16.98 -2.56
CA ILE A 27 -0.95 17.42 -3.84
C ILE A 27 -0.07 18.67 -3.64
N GLU A 28 -0.48 19.62 -2.82
CA GLU A 28 0.32 20.82 -2.53
C GLU A 28 1.61 20.46 -1.76
N ILE A 29 1.56 19.55 -0.80
CA ILE A 29 2.76 19.02 -0.13
C ILE A 29 3.72 18.39 -1.15
N LEU A 30 3.21 17.54 -2.04
CA LEU A 30 4.01 16.93 -3.09
C LEU A 30 4.70 17.98 -3.97
N LYS A 31 3.94 18.95 -4.49
CA LYS A 31 4.47 20.05 -5.32
C LYS A 31 5.54 20.87 -4.61
N HIS A 32 5.36 21.11 -3.31
CA HIS A 32 6.36 21.82 -2.51
C HIS A 32 7.69 21.06 -2.48
N HIS A 33 7.66 19.74 -2.20
CA HIS A 33 8.86 18.91 -2.19
C HIS A 33 9.51 18.78 -3.58
N GLU A 34 8.70 18.69 -4.64
CA GLU A 34 9.21 18.67 -6.03
C GLU A 34 9.97 19.94 -6.38
N LYS A 35 9.46 21.13 -6.01
CA LYS A 35 10.13 22.41 -6.21
C LYS A 35 11.48 22.49 -5.48
N GLN A 36 11.64 21.79 -4.38
CA GLN A 36 12.88 21.73 -3.59
C GLN A 36 13.83 20.61 -4.04
N ASN A 37 13.48 19.81 -5.05
CA ASN A 37 14.21 18.62 -5.48
C ASN A 37 14.48 17.61 -4.34
N ASN A 38 13.59 17.52 -3.37
CA ASN A 38 13.70 16.63 -2.21
C ASN A 38 13.25 15.20 -2.55
N ASN A 39 13.82 14.61 -3.61
CA ASN A 39 13.48 13.25 -4.02
C ASN A 39 14.23 12.19 -3.20
N ILE A 40 13.52 11.22 -2.69
CA ILE A 40 14.08 10.05 -2.00
C ILE A 40 13.99 8.84 -2.93
N THR A 41 15.13 8.19 -3.18
CA THR A 41 15.18 6.96 -3.97
C THR A 41 15.30 5.76 -3.04
N LYS A 42 14.31 4.88 -3.08
CA LYS A 42 14.26 3.62 -2.35
C LYS A 42 13.88 2.46 -3.28
N SER A 43 12.60 2.10 -3.34
CA SER A 43 12.11 1.10 -4.30
C SER A 43 11.75 1.70 -5.65
N ASN A 44 11.62 3.02 -5.76
CA ASN A 44 11.22 3.70 -7.00
C ASN A 44 12.36 3.73 -8.04
N ILE A 45 12.02 3.33 -9.26
CA ILE A 45 12.84 3.53 -10.46
C ILE A 45 12.12 4.58 -11.30
N GLY A 46 12.72 5.77 -11.37
CA GLY A 46 12.06 6.97 -11.85
C GLY A 46 11.02 7.52 -10.86
N GLY A 47 10.29 8.53 -11.28
CA GLY A 47 9.28 9.16 -10.44
C GLY A 47 9.85 10.01 -9.31
N PHE A 48 8.98 10.33 -8.36
CA PHE A 48 9.31 11.16 -7.22
C PHE A 48 8.74 10.57 -5.93
N GLN A 49 9.54 10.54 -4.87
CA GLN A 49 9.10 10.19 -3.52
C GLN A 49 9.50 11.30 -2.55
N THR A 50 8.55 11.82 -1.78
CA THR A 50 8.85 12.82 -0.75
C THR A 50 9.68 12.21 0.38
N PRO A 51 10.42 13.02 1.14
CA PRO A 51 10.81 12.66 2.51
C PRO A 51 9.60 12.30 3.37
N LEU A 52 9.85 11.77 4.58
CA LEU A 52 8.77 11.52 5.53
C LEU A 52 8.04 12.82 5.87
N ILE A 53 6.73 12.80 5.67
CA ILE A 53 5.85 13.92 6.00
C ILE A 53 5.54 13.85 7.49
N LYS A 54 5.84 14.93 8.21
CA LYS A 54 5.55 15.10 9.64
C LYS A 54 4.40 16.07 9.80
N ASN A 55 3.18 15.58 9.65
CA ASN A 55 1.95 16.37 9.81
C ASN A 55 0.96 15.58 10.67
N LYS A 56 0.80 16.00 11.92
CA LYS A 56 -0.05 15.29 12.89
C LYS A 56 -1.51 15.19 12.49
N LYS A 57 -2.04 16.17 11.77
CA LYS A 57 -3.42 16.13 11.25
C LYS A 57 -3.56 15.01 10.24
N ILE A 58 -2.65 14.94 9.28
CA ILE A 58 -2.66 13.89 8.22
C ILE A 58 -2.39 12.52 8.85
N GLU A 59 -1.37 12.38 9.71
CA GLU A 59 -1.09 11.14 10.43
C GLU A 59 -2.34 10.61 11.14
N ASN A 60 -3.07 11.48 11.86
CA ASN A 60 -4.28 11.09 12.59
C ASN A 60 -5.41 10.62 11.65
N ILE A 61 -5.60 11.26 10.50
CA ILE A 61 -6.61 10.81 9.51
C ILE A 61 -6.33 9.36 9.09
N PHE A 62 -5.08 9.05 8.74
CA PHE A 62 -4.70 7.70 8.30
C PHE A 62 -4.67 6.69 9.44
N LEU A 63 -4.30 7.08 10.67
CA LEU A 63 -4.39 6.21 11.85
C LEU A 63 -5.84 5.88 12.20
N LEU A 64 -6.74 6.87 12.21
CA LEU A 64 -8.16 6.65 12.48
C LEU A 64 -8.80 5.75 11.42
N LYS A 65 -8.52 6.00 10.14
CA LYS A 65 -9.00 5.13 9.06
C LYS A 65 -8.44 3.72 9.16
N SER A 66 -7.16 3.58 9.50
CA SER A 66 -6.55 2.26 9.72
C SER A 66 -7.21 1.54 10.89
N PHE A 67 -7.45 2.21 12.01
CA PHE A 67 -8.13 1.63 13.15
C PHE A 67 -9.55 1.19 12.80
N GLU A 68 -10.31 2.05 12.11
CA GLU A 68 -11.68 1.74 11.65
C GLU A 68 -11.73 0.44 10.83
N VAL A 69 -10.84 0.30 9.85
CA VAL A 69 -10.89 -0.88 8.97
C VAL A 69 -10.31 -2.13 9.62
N LEU A 70 -9.23 -2.00 10.40
CA LEU A 70 -8.60 -3.14 11.10
C LEU A 70 -9.52 -3.71 12.18
N SER A 71 -10.27 -2.87 12.91
CA SER A 71 -11.19 -3.32 13.97
C SER A 71 -12.35 -4.20 13.47
N LYS A 72 -12.60 -4.21 12.15
CA LYS A 72 -13.58 -5.11 11.53
C LYS A 72 -13.09 -6.56 11.44
N PHE A 73 -11.77 -6.78 11.53
CA PHE A 73 -11.14 -8.09 11.29
C PHE A 73 -10.28 -8.57 12.45
N TYR A 74 -9.81 -7.65 13.31
CA TYR A 74 -8.89 -7.94 14.41
C TYR A 74 -9.44 -7.37 15.72
N ASP A 75 -9.22 -8.08 16.84
CA ASP A 75 -9.47 -7.53 18.17
C ASP A 75 -8.35 -6.55 18.52
N LEU A 76 -8.68 -5.26 18.51
CA LEU A 76 -7.77 -4.16 18.81
C LEU A 76 -7.96 -3.61 20.24
N LYS A 77 -8.63 -4.35 21.13
CA LYS A 77 -8.77 -3.94 22.54
C LYS A 77 -7.39 -3.74 23.16
N ASN A 78 -7.27 -2.66 23.93
CA ASN A 78 -6.02 -2.30 24.61
C ASN A 78 -4.82 -2.15 23.66
N THR A 79 -5.06 -1.77 22.40
CA THR A 79 -4.00 -1.49 21.43
C THR A 79 -4.03 -0.04 20.98
N LYS A 80 -2.85 0.44 20.59
CA LYS A 80 -2.65 1.75 19.98
C LYS A 80 -1.92 1.60 18.65
N LEU A 81 -2.46 2.22 17.62
CA LEU A 81 -1.76 2.37 16.35
C LEU A 81 -0.82 3.57 16.39
N ILE A 82 0.38 3.42 15.86
CA ILE A 82 1.40 4.47 15.79
C ILE A 82 1.87 4.59 14.34
N MET A 83 1.87 5.82 13.83
CA MET A 83 2.45 6.14 12.52
C MET A 83 3.97 6.07 12.62
N GLU A 84 4.58 5.16 11.88
CA GLU A 84 6.05 5.03 11.81
C GLU A 84 6.62 5.86 10.67
N GLY A 85 5.88 5.99 9.58
CA GLY A 85 6.26 6.82 8.44
C GLY A 85 5.11 7.05 7.47
N LEU A 86 5.15 8.20 6.82
CA LEU A 86 4.17 8.62 5.82
C LEU A 86 4.89 9.44 4.75
N TRP A 87 4.67 9.10 3.47
CA TRP A 87 5.30 9.77 2.32
C TRP A 87 4.40 9.69 1.09
N ILE A 88 4.61 10.60 0.13
CA ILE A 88 3.88 10.63 -1.14
C ILE A 88 4.79 10.19 -2.27
N ASN A 89 4.25 9.35 -3.16
CA ASN A 89 4.90 8.90 -4.39
C ASN A 89 4.17 9.47 -5.60
N ARG A 90 4.95 9.91 -6.60
CA ARG A 90 4.46 10.18 -7.95
C ARG A 90 5.21 9.29 -8.94
N ASN A 91 4.49 8.42 -9.61
CA ASN A 91 5.00 7.63 -10.72
C ASN A 91 4.49 8.24 -12.03
N TYR A 92 5.41 8.62 -12.88
CA TYR A 92 5.12 9.03 -14.26
C TYR A 92 5.04 7.80 -15.17
N LYS A 93 4.74 8.02 -16.44
CA LYS A 93 4.80 6.99 -17.48
C LYS A 93 6.10 6.18 -17.38
N ASN A 94 5.98 4.86 -17.46
CA ASN A 94 7.07 3.88 -17.38
C ASN A 94 7.83 3.80 -16.05
N ASN A 95 7.45 4.55 -15.02
CA ASN A 95 8.05 4.39 -13.70
C ASN A 95 7.49 3.19 -12.96
N ILE A 96 8.31 2.59 -12.13
CA ILE A 96 7.98 1.40 -11.33
C ILE A 96 8.45 1.57 -9.89
N ASN A 97 7.91 0.72 -9.00
CA ASN A 97 8.59 0.40 -7.74
C ASN A 97 8.96 -1.08 -7.77
N ILE A 98 10.23 -1.38 -7.53
CA ILE A 98 10.72 -2.77 -7.51
C ILE A 98 10.14 -3.55 -6.33
N PRO A 99 10.15 -4.90 -6.37
CA PRO A 99 9.71 -5.73 -5.25
C PRO A 99 10.41 -5.35 -3.95
N HIS A 100 9.64 -5.11 -2.90
CA HIS A 100 10.15 -4.74 -1.57
C HIS A 100 9.13 -5.07 -0.47
N ILE A 101 9.60 -5.01 0.78
CA ILE A 101 8.81 -5.13 2.02
C ILE A 101 9.08 -3.92 2.91
N HIS A 102 8.29 -3.74 3.97
CA HIS A 102 8.52 -2.73 5.00
C HIS A 102 8.87 -3.39 6.34
N PRO A 103 10.16 -3.65 6.60
CA PRO A 103 10.58 -4.31 7.84
C PRO A 103 10.26 -3.43 9.06
N HIS A 104 10.12 -4.09 10.22
CA HIS A 104 9.87 -3.46 11.53
C HIS A 104 8.51 -2.78 11.70
N CYS A 105 7.57 -2.97 10.76
CA CYS A 105 6.20 -2.49 10.85
C CYS A 105 5.22 -3.67 10.86
N VAL A 106 4.00 -3.45 11.35
CA VAL A 106 2.97 -4.50 11.38
C VAL A 106 2.10 -4.41 10.13
N PHE A 107 1.62 -3.21 9.82
CA PHE A 107 0.86 -2.96 8.61
C PHE A 107 1.49 -1.83 7.79
N SER A 108 1.39 -1.98 6.47
CA SER A 108 1.66 -0.92 5.50
C SER A 108 0.37 -0.53 4.81
N GLY A 109 0.25 0.72 4.44
CA GLY A 109 -0.93 1.23 3.76
C GLY A 109 -0.59 2.05 2.53
N ILE A 110 -1.53 2.06 1.59
CA ILE A 110 -1.50 2.89 0.39
C ILE A 110 -2.85 3.59 0.26
N TYR A 111 -2.79 4.88 -0.01
CA TYR A 111 -3.94 5.68 -0.37
C TYR A 111 -3.70 6.32 -1.74
N TYR A 112 -4.64 6.13 -2.67
CA TYR A 112 -4.54 6.66 -4.01
C TYR A 112 -5.18 8.05 -4.08
N ILE A 113 -4.37 9.06 -4.33
CA ILE A 113 -4.79 10.46 -4.46
C ILE A 113 -5.28 10.71 -5.88
N LYS A 114 -4.51 10.24 -6.87
CA LYS A 114 -4.83 10.30 -8.28
C LYS A 114 -4.24 9.09 -9.00
N THR A 115 -5.01 8.50 -9.90
CA THR A 115 -4.59 7.30 -10.64
C THR A 115 -4.72 7.50 -12.14
N PRO A 116 -3.84 6.91 -12.96
CA PRO A 116 -4.05 6.85 -14.39
C PRO A 116 -5.28 5.96 -14.68
N ARG A 117 -5.86 6.11 -15.84
CA ARG A 117 -7.00 5.31 -16.28
C ARG A 117 -6.68 3.82 -16.32
N GLU A 118 -5.47 3.48 -16.78
CA GLU A 118 -4.98 2.12 -16.91
C GLU A 118 -3.54 1.98 -16.40
N GLY A 119 -3.21 0.82 -15.86
CA GLY A 119 -1.86 0.51 -15.38
C GLY A 119 -1.54 1.02 -13.97
N GLY A 120 -0.26 1.08 -13.65
CA GLY A 120 0.21 1.43 -12.30
C GLY A 120 -0.24 0.45 -11.22
N VAL A 121 -0.42 -0.81 -11.59
CA VAL A 121 -0.94 -1.89 -10.74
C VAL A 121 -0.05 -2.10 -9.53
N LEU A 122 -0.66 -2.24 -8.36
CA LEU A 122 0.00 -2.78 -7.18
C LEU A 122 -0.05 -4.30 -7.24
N LYS A 123 1.10 -4.93 -7.41
CA LYS A 123 1.26 -6.38 -7.45
C LYS A 123 1.84 -6.88 -6.13
N PHE A 124 1.11 -7.76 -5.44
CA PHE A 124 1.61 -8.53 -4.33
C PHE A 124 2.25 -9.81 -4.84
N LEU A 125 3.40 -10.15 -4.29
CA LEU A 125 4.15 -11.34 -4.63
C LEU A 125 4.11 -12.32 -3.45
N ARG A 126 3.86 -13.57 -3.74
CA ARG A 126 3.91 -14.60 -2.69
C ARG A 126 5.35 -14.76 -2.20
N ASN A 127 5.55 -14.80 -0.89
CA ASN A 127 6.87 -14.98 -0.29
C ASN A 127 7.39 -16.41 -0.49
N ASP A 128 6.47 -17.38 -0.52
CA ASP A 128 6.79 -18.77 -0.84
C ASP A 128 6.74 -19.00 -2.34
N LYS A 129 7.91 -19.20 -2.94
CA LYS A 129 8.06 -19.45 -4.36
C LYS A 129 7.81 -20.90 -4.78
N SER A 130 7.54 -21.80 -3.85
CA SER A 130 7.30 -23.22 -4.16
C SER A 130 6.10 -23.42 -5.11
N VAL A 131 5.12 -22.50 -5.05
CA VAL A 131 3.97 -22.50 -5.97
C VAL A 131 4.38 -22.35 -7.44
N GLU A 132 5.47 -21.64 -7.73
CA GLU A 132 5.98 -21.46 -9.09
C GLU A 132 6.50 -22.78 -9.71
N SER A 133 6.81 -23.78 -8.88
CA SER A 133 7.28 -25.10 -9.32
C SER A 133 6.14 -26.08 -9.64
N LEU A 134 4.89 -25.71 -9.39
CA LEU A 134 3.76 -26.57 -9.65
C LEU A 134 3.54 -26.75 -11.17
N PRO A 135 3.12 -27.95 -11.61
CA PRO A 135 2.72 -28.14 -12.99
C PRO A 135 1.44 -27.31 -13.28
N SER A 136 1.22 -27.03 -14.56
CA SER A 136 -0.02 -26.36 -15.00
C SER A 136 -1.25 -27.14 -14.53
N HIS A 137 -2.22 -26.44 -13.93
CA HIS A 137 -3.48 -26.99 -13.44
C HIS A 137 -4.63 -26.01 -13.62
N PRO A 138 -5.88 -26.49 -13.75
CA PRO A 138 -7.03 -25.64 -13.99
C PRO A 138 -7.65 -25.02 -12.72
N ILE A 139 -7.11 -25.31 -11.52
CA ILE A 139 -7.67 -24.83 -10.25
C ILE A 139 -7.43 -23.33 -10.12
N GLN A 140 -8.49 -22.55 -10.04
CA GLN A 140 -8.49 -21.11 -9.84
C GLN A 140 -8.78 -20.78 -8.37
N ASP A 141 -7.79 -21.02 -7.51
CA ASP A 141 -7.88 -20.74 -6.07
C ASP A 141 -6.62 -19.99 -5.63
N THR A 142 -6.77 -19.06 -4.68
CA THR A 142 -5.67 -18.24 -4.16
C THR A 142 -4.56 -19.07 -3.52
N ASP A 143 -4.84 -20.31 -3.10
CA ASP A 143 -3.82 -21.23 -2.59
C ASP A 143 -2.70 -21.47 -3.61
N PHE A 144 -2.99 -21.30 -4.91
CA PHE A 144 -2.09 -21.60 -6.03
C PHE A 144 -1.61 -20.33 -6.78
N PHE A 145 -1.97 -19.13 -6.33
CA PHE A 145 -1.51 -17.91 -6.97
C PHE A 145 -0.09 -17.56 -6.51
N SER A 146 0.80 -17.26 -7.45
CA SER A 146 2.14 -16.73 -7.17
C SER A 146 2.14 -15.22 -6.93
N SER A 147 1.11 -14.52 -7.40
CA SER A 147 0.94 -13.09 -7.22
C SER A 147 -0.54 -12.68 -7.27
N TYR A 148 -0.82 -11.48 -6.75
CA TYR A 148 -2.15 -10.88 -6.77
C TYR A 148 -2.07 -9.42 -7.19
N ASP A 149 -2.90 -9.01 -8.14
CA ASP A 149 -2.90 -7.68 -8.74
C ASP A 149 -4.07 -6.84 -8.23
N VAL A 150 -3.75 -5.64 -7.74
CA VAL A 150 -4.73 -4.65 -7.33
C VAL A 150 -4.67 -3.44 -8.25
N GLN A 151 -5.76 -3.18 -8.96
CA GLN A 151 -5.88 -2.00 -9.80
C GLN A 151 -6.04 -0.75 -8.91
N PRO A 152 -5.23 0.30 -9.14
CA PRO A 152 -5.38 1.55 -8.41
C PRO A 152 -6.72 2.23 -8.78
N LYS A 153 -7.36 2.85 -7.78
CA LYS A 153 -8.58 3.65 -7.97
C LYS A 153 -8.48 4.88 -7.09
N ASP A 154 -8.89 6.04 -7.61
CA ASP A 154 -8.93 7.28 -6.84
C ASP A 154 -9.70 7.11 -5.53
N ASN A 155 -9.15 7.66 -4.47
CA ASN A 155 -9.64 7.51 -3.09
C ASN A 155 -9.62 6.06 -2.55
N GLY A 156 -8.98 5.13 -3.25
CA GLY A 156 -8.76 3.77 -2.77
C GLY A 156 -7.79 3.75 -1.60
N PHE A 157 -8.16 3.00 -0.57
CA PHE A 157 -7.37 2.80 0.64
C PHE A 157 -7.09 1.31 0.81
N ILE A 158 -5.81 0.95 0.96
CA ILE A 158 -5.37 -0.44 1.08
C ILE A 158 -4.49 -0.57 2.31
N LEU A 159 -4.74 -1.60 3.13
CA LEU A 159 -3.86 -2.05 4.21
C LEU A 159 -3.46 -3.49 3.97
N PHE A 160 -2.21 -3.80 4.29
CA PHE A 160 -1.65 -5.15 4.17
C PHE A 160 -0.53 -5.37 5.20
N PRO A 161 -0.26 -6.61 5.62
CA PRO A 161 0.88 -6.94 6.47
C PRO A 161 2.19 -6.45 5.84
N SER A 162 3.00 -5.74 6.62
CA SER A 162 4.20 -5.07 6.11
C SER A 162 5.28 -6.02 5.56
N TYR A 163 5.23 -7.30 5.92
CA TYR A 163 6.13 -8.35 5.41
C TYR A 163 5.77 -8.82 3.99
N MET A 164 4.56 -8.50 3.49
CA MET A 164 4.15 -8.92 2.14
C MET A 164 4.99 -8.21 1.08
N SER A 165 5.67 -9.01 0.26
CA SER A 165 6.42 -8.50 -0.87
C SER A 165 5.48 -7.89 -1.90
N HIS A 166 5.76 -6.67 -2.33
CA HIS A 166 4.93 -5.97 -3.30
C HIS A 166 5.74 -5.06 -4.19
N MET A 167 5.18 -4.74 -5.35
CA MET A 167 5.78 -3.86 -6.36
C MET A 167 4.71 -3.02 -7.04
N VAL A 168 5.12 -1.97 -7.72
CA VAL A 168 4.24 -1.17 -8.57
C VAL A 168 4.68 -1.32 -10.01
N LEU A 169 3.78 -1.79 -10.85
CA LEU A 169 4.00 -1.92 -12.29
C LEU A 169 3.90 -0.54 -12.96
N SER A 170 4.56 -0.42 -14.11
CA SER A 170 4.48 0.79 -14.93
C SER A 170 3.09 0.99 -15.53
N HIS A 171 2.86 2.21 -16.03
CA HIS A 171 1.73 2.55 -16.89
C HIS A 171 2.21 3.33 -18.11
N SER A 172 1.41 3.34 -19.16
CA SER A 172 1.70 4.04 -20.42
C SER A 172 1.02 5.41 -20.54
N GLU A 173 0.16 5.75 -19.59
CA GLU A 173 -0.62 6.98 -19.56
C GLU A 173 0.27 8.20 -19.32
N ASN A 174 -0.13 9.37 -19.88
CA ASN A 174 0.53 10.65 -19.62
C ASN A 174 0.23 11.21 -18.22
N GLU A 175 -0.90 10.82 -17.63
CA GLU A 175 -1.24 11.17 -16.26
C GLU A 175 -0.39 10.39 -15.27
N SER A 176 0.10 11.08 -14.24
CA SER A 176 0.87 10.42 -13.19
C SER A 176 -0.02 9.72 -12.16
N ARG A 177 0.45 8.59 -11.64
CA ARG A 177 -0.10 7.96 -10.45
C ARG A 177 0.45 8.67 -9.21
N ILE A 178 -0.43 9.21 -8.38
CA ILE A 178 -0.05 9.84 -7.10
C ILE A 178 -0.66 9.02 -5.98
N SER A 179 0.17 8.56 -5.06
CA SER A 179 -0.27 7.81 -3.89
C SER A 179 0.47 8.24 -2.64
N LEU A 180 -0.21 8.21 -1.50
CA LEU A 180 0.39 8.30 -0.20
C LEU A 180 0.62 6.89 0.33
N SER A 181 1.82 6.61 0.82
CA SER A 181 2.19 5.37 1.49
C SER A 181 2.49 5.65 2.95
N PHE A 182 2.19 4.69 3.82
CA PHE A 182 2.44 4.82 5.25
C PHE A 182 2.65 3.46 5.91
N ASN A 183 3.30 3.49 7.08
CA ASN A 183 3.55 2.32 7.90
C ASN A 183 2.99 2.51 9.30
N VAL A 184 2.47 1.42 9.88
CA VAL A 184 1.81 1.42 11.18
C VAL A 184 2.43 0.36 12.08
N LEU A 185 2.75 0.76 13.31
CA LEU A 185 3.05 -0.12 14.43
C LEU A 185 1.79 -0.32 15.28
N ILE A 186 1.73 -1.48 15.95
CA ILE A 186 0.72 -1.76 16.98
C ILE A 186 1.43 -1.93 18.31
N LYS A 187 1.00 -1.20 19.33
CA LYS A 187 1.49 -1.33 20.71
C LYS A 187 0.33 -1.59 21.65
N HIS A 188 0.59 -2.31 22.71
CA HIS A 188 -0.35 -2.39 23.83
C HIS A 188 -0.43 -1.03 24.52
N ASN A 189 -1.65 -0.66 24.93
CA ASN A 189 -1.83 0.39 25.93
C ASN A 189 -1.41 -0.25 27.26
N GLY A 190 -0.23 0.12 27.73
CA GLY A 190 0.23 -0.28 29.07
C GLY A 190 -0.62 0.29 30.18
#